data_eb5b9ec48f741d358d28580c897e0022
#
_entry.id   eb5b9ec48f741d358d28580c897e0022
#
_cell.length_a   1.000
_cell.length_b   1.000
_cell.length_c   1.000
_cell.angle_alpha   90.00
_cell.angle_beta   90.00
_cell.angle_gamma   90.00
#
_symmetry.space_group_name_H-M   'P 1'
#
loop_
_entity.id
_entity.type
_entity.pdbx_description
1 polymer ?
#
loop_
_entity_poly.entity_id
_entity_poly.type
_entity_poly.pdbx_seq_one_letter_code
_entity_poly.pdbx_strand_id
1 'polypeptide(L)'
;RIYFPPYSFTRNGVTVTGNVTLELIELQDAGNMAATKKTTMGLLPDGNKAVLVSGGEFNINVKQNGNPLDLVIPITVTTPANLTDSGRANMDLFNGVIDAKGDLTWEKVTDSTGHPLVQTIDAINPTNGQMELHYNTLVSHFGWTNIDRFYSDPRPKTTMLVSVPEGYNYDNCALYIKYVGLGSSLARLDTYNSSTKLFSEHYGQIPIGTECHLIFCTEENGKWKYATKRITIAAGATYSVTEAEMTVGSQADYVGHVTLLR
;
A
#
# COMPACT_ATOMS: atom_id res chain seq x y z
N ARG A 1 3.24 -8.00 16.66
CA ARG A 1 3.59 -7.58 18.03
C ARG A 1 4.24 -6.21 17.98
N ILE A 2 3.84 -5.31 18.90
CA ILE A 2 4.48 -3.99 19.03
C ILE A 2 5.08 -3.91 20.44
N TYR A 3 6.34 -3.49 20.52
CA TYR A 3 7.04 -3.25 21.78
C TYR A 3 7.35 -1.76 21.92
N PHE A 4 6.88 -1.17 22.99
CA PHE A 4 7.14 0.20 23.38
C PHE A 4 8.16 0.21 24.56
N PRO A 5 9.36 0.75 24.36
CA PRO A 5 10.29 0.96 25.49
C PRO A 5 9.67 1.89 26.55
N PRO A 6 10.11 1.80 27.81
CA PRO A 6 9.70 2.78 28.83
C PRO A 6 10.00 4.21 28.40
N TYR A 7 9.11 5.13 28.73
CA TYR A 7 9.25 6.57 28.44
C TYR A 7 9.23 6.95 26.94
N SER A 8 8.66 6.08 26.10
CA SER A 8 8.58 6.33 24.65
C SER A 8 7.68 7.50 24.25
N PHE A 9 6.80 7.96 25.12
CA PHE A 9 5.78 8.95 24.78
C PHE A 9 5.97 10.28 25.47
N THR A 10 5.83 11.36 24.71
CA THR A 10 5.78 12.71 25.25
C THR A 10 4.55 13.47 24.73
N ARG A 11 4.18 14.52 25.44
CA ARG A 11 3.25 15.55 24.99
C ARG A 11 3.90 16.91 25.22
N ASN A 12 4.08 17.68 24.14
CA ASN A 12 4.78 18.97 24.20
C ASN A 12 6.15 18.86 24.90
N GLY A 13 6.90 17.79 24.63
CA GLY A 13 8.21 17.51 25.22
C GLY A 13 8.19 17.00 26.67
N VAL A 14 7.02 16.82 27.30
CA VAL A 14 6.90 16.27 28.68
C VAL A 14 6.55 14.79 28.60
N THR A 15 7.32 13.96 29.32
CA THR A 15 7.07 12.51 29.41
C THR A 15 5.68 12.22 29.95
N VAL A 16 4.97 11.34 29.27
CA VAL A 16 3.61 10.91 29.63
C VAL A 16 3.66 9.71 30.56
N THR A 17 2.84 9.71 31.59
CA THR A 17 2.64 8.59 32.52
C THR A 17 1.16 8.18 32.55
N GLY A 18 0.90 6.95 32.98
CA GLY A 18 -0.45 6.38 33.04
C GLY A 18 -0.90 5.72 31.74
N ASN A 19 -2.19 5.48 31.60
CA ASN A 19 -2.76 4.74 30.49
C ASN A 19 -2.78 5.57 29.21
N VAL A 20 -2.50 4.91 28.08
CA VAL A 20 -2.60 5.45 26.73
C VAL A 20 -3.51 4.57 25.88
N THR A 21 -4.07 5.12 24.81
CA THR A 21 -4.85 4.41 23.80
C THR A 21 -3.98 4.21 22.58
N LEU A 22 -3.77 2.95 22.17
CA LEU A 22 -3.14 2.58 20.91
C LEU A 22 -4.21 2.46 19.83
N GLU A 23 -4.02 3.14 18.72
CA GLU A 23 -4.80 2.97 17.49
C GLU A 23 -3.91 2.27 16.45
N LEU A 24 -4.34 1.10 15.98
CA LEU A 24 -3.62 0.30 14.99
C LEU A 24 -4.55 0.02 13.80
N ILE A 25 -4.07 0.31 12.59
CA ILE A 25 -4.67 -0.12 11.33
C ILE A 25 -3.63 -0.98 10.62
N GLU A 26 -4.03 -2.13 10.09
CA GLU A 26 -3.19 -3.00 9.29
C GLU A 26 -3.84 -3.23 7.92
N LEU A 27 -3.08 -3.04 6.84
CA LEU A 27 -3.50 -3.31 5.47
C LEU A 27 -2.53 -4.34 4.87
N GLN A 28 -3.04 -5.55 4.64
CA GLN A 28 -2.22 -6.67 4.20
C GLN A 28 -2.69 -7.28 2.89
N ASP A 29 -3.81 -6.80 2.34
CA ASP A 29 -4.41 -7.30 1.12
C ASP A 29 -4.77 -6.16 0.14
N ALA A 30 -4.72 -6.48 -1.15
CA ALA A 30 -4.96 -5.52 -2.22
C ALA A 30 -6.40 -4.96 -2.22
N GLY A 31 -7.38 -5.71 -1.73
CA GLY A 31 -8.77 -5.27 -1.67
C GLY A 31 -8.98 -4.13 -0.70
N ASN A 32 -8.45 -4.27 0.53
CA ASN A 32 -8.49 -3.20 1.52
C ASN A 32 -7.63 -1.99 1.11
N MET A 33 -6.45 -2.22 0.51
CA MET A 33 -5.61 -1.14 -0.06
C MET A 33 -6.37 -0.36 -1.13
N ALA A 34 -7.04 -1.04 -2.05
CA ALA A 34 -7.83 -0.40 -3.11
C ALA A 34 -9.03 0.38 -2.54
N ALA A 35 -9.78 -0.20 -1.60
CA ALA A 35 -10.95 0.43 -1.00
C ALA A 35 -10.60 1.69 -0.17
N THR A 36 -9.40 1.74 0.40
CA THR A 36 -8.93 2.86 1.23
C THR A 36 -8.02 3.83 0.48
N LYS A 37 -7.74 3.58 -0.81
CA LYS A 37 -6.78 4.33 -1.64
C LYS A 37 -5.36 4.34 -1.06
N LYS A 38 -4.98 3.28 -0.35
CA LYS A 38 -3.65 3.07 0.21
C LYS A 38 -2.96 2.02 -0.65
N THR A 39 -2.14 2.47 -1.59
CA THR A 39 -1.48 1.62 -2.60
C THR A 39 0.00 1.51 -2.33
N THR A 40 0.64 0.47 -2.86
CA THR A 40 2.06 0.21 -2.68
C THR A 40 2.91 0.96 -3.72
N MET A 41 2.78 2.31 -3.76
CA MET A 41 3.54 3.17 -4.68
C MET A 41 4.62 3.93 -3.92
N GLY A 42 5.89 3.59 -4.18
CA GLY A 42 7.05 4.22 -3.57
C GLY A 42 7.63 5.34 -4.42
N LEU A 43 8.09 6.41 -3.78
CA LEU A 43 8.78 7.52 -4.42
C LEU A 43 10.24 7.13 -4.71
N LEU A 44 10.64 7.26 -5.96
CA LEU A 44 12.02 7.10 -6.40
C LEU A 44 12.83 8.40 -6.17
N PRO A 45 14.18 8.32 -6.09
CA PRO A 45 15.02 9.51 -5.89
C PRO A 45 14.90 10.58 -6.98
N ASP A 46 14.43 10.21 -8.19
CA ASP A 46 14.21 11.12 -9.31
C ASP A 46 12.82 11.80 -9.30
N GLY A 47 12.01 11.52 -8.26
CA GLY A 47 10.65 12.04 -8.11
C GLY A 47 9.58 11.22 -8.81
N ASN A 48 9.95 10.19 -9.58
CA ASN A 48 9.00 9.25 -10.15
C ASN A 48 8.47 8.28 -9.06
N LYS A 49 7.40 7.56 -9.38
CA LYS A 49 6.88 6.50 -8.51
C LYS A 49 7.05 5.14 -9.17
N ALA A 50 7.26 4.12 -8.36
CA ALA A 50 7.29 2.72 -8.80
C ALA A 50 6.55 1.84 -7.81
N VAL A 51 6.03 0.71 -8.31
CA VAL A 51 5.34 -0.25 -7.45
C VAL A 51 6.33 -0.90 -6.48
N LEU A 52 5.87 -1.08 -5.25
CA LEU A 52 6.59 -1.80 -4.21
C LEU A 52 6.09 -3.25 -4.12
N VAL A 53 6.98 -4.15 -3.77
CA VAL A 53 6.64 -5.51 -3.34
C VAL A 53 6.32 -5.43 -1.86
N SER A 54 5.04 -5.68 -1.52
CA SER A 54 4.53 -5.43 -0.18
C SER A 54 4.91 -6.52 0.82
N GLY A 55 5.36 -6.10 2.00
CA GLY A 55 5.52 -6.90 3.22
C GLY A 55 4.50 -6.53 4.30
N GLY A 56 3.62 -5.55 4.03
CA GLY A 56 2.52 -5.13 4.91
C GLY A 56 2.60 -3.68 5.36
N GLU A 57 1.46 -3.01 5.27
CA GLU A 57 1.26 -1.62 5.66
C GLU A 57 0.55 -1.55 7.01
N PHE A 58 0.96 -0.64 7.85
CA PHE A 58 0.29 -0.36 9.12
C PHE A 58 0.32 1.12 9.48
N ASN A 59 -0.67 1.56 10.23
CA ASN A 59 -0.73 2.89 10.82
C ASN A 59 -0.80 2.75 12.32
N ILE A 60 0.13 3.38 13.02
CA ILE A 60 0.20 3.37 14.48
C ILE A 60 0.04 4.79 14.98
N ASN A 61 -0.93 5.01 15.88
CA ASN A 61 -1.08 6.26 16.61
C ASN A 61 -1.30 5.96 18.10
N VAL A 62 -0.81 6.84 18.95
CA VAL A 62 -1.01 6.74 20.40
C VAL A 62 -1.59 8.04 20.92
N LYS A 63 -2.62 7.92 21.77
CA LYS A 63 -3.33 9.05 22.37
C LYS A 63 -3.43 8.90 23.88
N GLN A 64 -3.53 10.01 24.57
CA GLN A 64 -3.95 10.04 25.97
C GLN A 64 -5.05 11.07 26.15
N ASN A 65 -6.18 10.65 26.71
CA ASN A 65 -7.37 11.51 26.89
C ASN A 65 -7.80 12.20 25.59
N GLY A 66 -7.75 11.44 24.45
CA GLY A 66 -8.12 11.96 23.12
C GLY A 66 -7.06 12.80 22.41
N ASN A 67 -5.98 13.19 23.06
CA ASN A 67 -4.91 13.99 22.47
C ASN A 67 -3.78 13.09 21.94
N PRO A 68 -3.24 13.38 20.74
CA PRO A 68 -2.10 12.65 20.19
C PRO A 68 -0.86 12.83 21.06
N LEU A 69 0.00 11.81 21.03
CA LEU A 69 1.31 11.81 21.69
C LEU A 69 2.42 11.77 20.64
N ASP A 70 3.59 12.25 21.04
CA ASP A 70 4.80 12.17 20.24
C ASP A 70 5.62 10.93 20.64
N LEU A 71 6.23 10.27 19.65
CA LEU A 71 7.16 9.17 19.86
C LEU A 71 8.59 9.72 19.94
N VAL A 72 9.27 9.49 21.07
CA VAL A 72 10.65 10.01 21.30
C VAL A 72 11.70 8.90 21.43
N ILE A 73 11.27 7.66 21.61
CA ILE A 73 12.14 6.48 21.58
C ILE A 73 11.56 5.52 20.53
N PRO A 74 12.35 5.07 19.56
CA PRO A 74 11.87 4.14 18.54
C PRO A 74 11.24 2.87 19.14
N ILE A 75 10.17 2.43 18.53
CA ILE A 75 9.45 1.19 18.88
C ILE A 75 9.83 0.06 17.95
N THR A 76 9.69 -1.17 18.45
CA THR A 76 9.90 -2.36 17.62
C THR A 76 8.55 -2.96 17.22
N VAL A 77 8.36 -3.14 15.91
CA VAL A 77 7.19 -3.81 15.34
C VAL A 77 7.63 -5.13 14.73
N THR A 78 7.05 -6.22 15.19
CA THR A 78 7.31 -7.57 14.68
C THR A 78 6.05 -8.06 13.95
N THR A 79 6.16 -8.31 12.65
CA THR A 79 5.07 -8.69 11.77
C THR A 79 5.41 -10.01 11.07
N PRO A 80 4.48 -11.01 10.99
CA PRO A 80 4.71 -12.22 10.20
C PRO A 80 4.99 -11.87 8.74
N ALA A 81 6.04 -12.45 8.17
CA ALA A 81 6.49 -12.14 6.81
C ALA A 81 5.65 -12.82 5.72
N ASN A 82 4.79 -13.78 6.09
CA ASN A 82 3.93 -14.53 5.18
C ASN A 82 2.54 -13.89 4.94
N LEU A 83 2.22 -12.79 5.61
CA LEU A 83 0.90 -12.14 5.51
C LEU A 83 0.65 -11.53 4.12
N THR A 84 1.69 -11.20 3.39
CA THR A 84 1.63 -10.60 2.05
C THR A 84 2.21 -11.47 0.94
N ASP A 85 2.13 -12.78 1.08
CA ASP A 85 2.54 -13.75 0.04
C ASP A 85 4.01 -14.21 0.08
N SER A 86 4.51 -14.60 1.25
CA SER A 86 5.83 -15.14 1.56
C SER A 86 6.92 -14.12 1.90
N GLY A 87 7.59 -14.38 3.01
CA GLY A 87 8.70 -13.56 3.49
C GLY A 87 9.78 -13.36 2.44
N ARG A 88 10.10 -12.12 2.17
CA ARG A 88 11.13 -11.72 1.22
C ARG A 88 12.29 -11.07 1.94
N ALA A 89 13.49 -11.39 1.50
CA ALA A 89 14.69 -10.71 1.97
C ALA A 89 14.80 -9.29 1.39
N ASN A 90 15.63 -8.47 2.01
CA ASN A 90 15.96 -7.11 1.56
C ASN A 90 14.74 -6.18 1.50
N MET A 91 13.88 -6.26 2.51
CA MET A 91 12.82 -5.29 2.71
C MET A 91 13.38 -4.04 3.38
N ASP A 92 12.86 -2.90 2.98
CA ASP A 92 13.17 -1.59 3.53
C ASP A 92 11.99 -1.05 4.34
N LEU A 93 12.24 -0.07 5.19
CA LEU A 93 11.21 0.69 5.88
C LEU A 93 10.81 1.89 5.03
N PHE A 94 9.51 2.13 4.92
CA PHE A 94 8.94 3.29 4.25
C PHE A 94 7.99 4.04 5.18
N ASN A 95 8.00 5.37 5.05
CA ASN A 95 7.03 6.26 5.67
C ASN A 95 5.97 6.65 4.66
N GLY A 96 4.71 6.66 5.10
CA GLY A 96 3.61 7.07 4.26
C GLY A 96 3.36 8.57 4.32
N VAL A 97 3.34 9.21 3.15
CA VAL A 97 2.97 10.62 2.99
C VAL A 97 1.64 10.68 2.22
N ILE A 98 0.65 11.34 2.81
CA ILE A 98 -0.66 11.54 2.18
C ILE A 98 -0.67 12.93 1.55
N ASP A 99 -0.93 12.99 0.25
CA ASP A 99 -1.03 14.25 -0.48
C ASP A 99 -2.38 14.96 -0.27
N ALA A 100 -2.54 16.14 -0.85
CA ALA A 100 -3.76 16.94 -0.74
C ALA A 100 -5.01 16.27 -1.36
N LYS A 101 -4.83 15.25 -2.20
CA LYS A 101 -5.91 14.44 -2.80
C LYS A 101 -6.27 13.20 -1.98
N GLY A 102 -5.52 12.95 -0.88
CA GLY A 102 -5.70 11.79 -0.02
C GLY A 102 -4.98 10.52 -0.52
N ASP A 103 -4.14 10.63 -1.53
CA ASP A 103 -3.34 9.54 -2.06
C ASP A 103 -2.10 9.32 -1.22
N LEU A 104 -1.84 8.07 -0.85
CA LEU A 104 -0.66 7.67 -0.08
C LEU A 104 0.50 7.38 -1.03
N THR A 105 1.65 7.94 -0.73
CA THR A 105 2.94 7.63 -1.37
C THR A 105 3.93 7.22 -0.30
N TRP A 106 4.77 6.25 -0.59
CA TRP A 106 5.74 5.70 0.33
C TRP A 106 7.14 6.26 0.06
N GLU A 107 7.72 6.89 1.07
CA GLU A 107 9.09 7.41 1.03
C GLU A 107 10.01 6.47 1.79
N LYS A 108 11.09 6.00 1.15
CA LYS A 108 12.06 5.13 1.78
C LYS A 108 12.76 5.85 2.94
N VAL A 109 12.77 5.21 4.11
CA VAL A 109 13.52 5.71 5.26
C VAL A 109 14.99 5.35 5.09
N THR A 110 15.85 6.35 5.20
CA THR A 110 17.31 6.17 5.23
C THR A 110 17.82 6.37 6.65
N ASP A 111 18.50 5.36 7.17
CA ASP A 111 19.19 5.50 8.45
C ASP A 111 20.58 6.11 8.24
N SER A 112 20.89 7.17 8.97
CA SER A 112 22.19 7.85 8.92
C SER A 112 23.34 6.98 9.47
N THR A 113 23.02 5.93 10.21
CA THR A 113 24.01 5.00 10.79
C THR A 113 24.34 3.81 9.88
N GLY A 114 23.57 3.64 8.77
CA GLY A 114 23.71 2.55 7.81
C GLY A 114 23.23 1.18 8.30
N HIS A 115 22.53 1.13 9.44
CA HIS A 115 21.92 -0.12 9.91
C HIS A 115 20.59 -0.37 9.22
N PRO A 116 20.29 -1.64 8.87
CA PRO A 116 18.98 -1.99 8.31
C PRO A 116 17.88 -1.77 9.36
N LEU A 117 16.87 -0.99 9.00
CA LEU A 117 15.71 -0.73 9.86
C LEU A 117 14.69 -1.88 9.85
N VAL A 118 14.80 -2.78 8.89
CA VAL A 118 14.02 -4.01 8.78
C VAL A 118 14.96 -5.20 8.80
N GLN A 119 14.73 -6.13 9.72
CA GLN A 119 15.47 -7.38 9.82
C GLN A 119 14.50 -8.55 9.72
N THR A 120 14.92 -9.61 9.06
CA THR A 120 14.18 -10.88 9.10
C THR A 120 14.67 -11.71 10.28
N ILE A 121 13.73 -12.20 11.08
CA ILE A 121 13.97 -13.07 12.22
C ILE A 121 13.04 -14.27 12.22
N ASP A 122 13.50 -15.40 12.76
CA ASP A 122 12.62 -16.51 13.07
C ASP A 122 11.99 -16.28 14.46
N ALA A 123 10.68 -16.37 14.54
CA ALA A 123 9.93 -16.23 15.77
C ALA A 123 8.83 -17.29 15.87
N ILE A 124 8.47 -17.64 17.11
CA ILE A 124 7.39 -18.60 17.35
C ILE A 124 6.05 -17.89 17.14
N ASN A 125 5.22 -18.46 16.26
CA ASN A 125 3.82 -18.06 16.13
C ASN A 125 3.07 -18.48 17.40
N PRO A 126 2.50 -17.54 18.17
CA PRO A 126 1.85 -17.85 19.45
C PRO A 126 0.55 -18.67 19.27
N THR A 127 -0.02 -18.71 18.08
CA THR A 127 -1.27 -19.42 17.80
C THR A 127 -1.05 -20.91 17.55
N ASN A 128 0.01 -21.28 16.83
CA ASN A 128 0.26 -22.66 16.41
C ASN A 128 1.57 -23.26 16.95
N GLY A 129 2.41 -22.44 17.61
CA GLY A 129 3.69 -22.87 18.19
C GLY A 129 4.80 -23.15 17.17
N GLN A 130 4.59 -22.84 15.90
CA GLN A 130 5.58 -23.08 14.85
C GLN A 130 6.54 -21.89 14.67
N MET A 131 7.77 -22.19 14.24
CA MET A 131 8.72 -21.17 13.84
C MET A 131 8.29 -20.58 12.50
N GLU A 132 8.15 -19.27 12.44
CA GLU A 132 7.79 -18.53 11.23
C GLU A 132 8.72 -17.34 11.04
N LEU A 133 8.94 -16.99 9.77
CA LEU A 133 9.71 -15.80 9.42
C LEU A 133 8.91 -14.55 9.74
N HIS A 134 9.54 -13.61 10.44
CA HIS A 134 8.97 -12.30 10.77
C HIS A 134 9.87 -11.17 10.29
N TYR A 135 9.27 -10.03 10.00
CA TYR A 135 9.98 -8.76 9.92
C TYR A 135 10.03 -8.13 11.31
N ASN A 136 11.21 -7.77 11.74
CA ASN A 136 11.45 -6.99 12.95
C ASN A 136 11.89 -5.59 12.53
N THR A 137 11.06 -4.60 12.81
CA THR A 137 11.18 -3.26 12.24
C THR A 137 11.31 -2.23 13.35
N LEU A 138 12.28 -1.32 13.20
CA LEU A 138 12.48 -0.20 14.11
C LEU A 138 11.76 1.04 13.55
N VAL A 139 10.69 1.48 14.24
CA VAL A 139 9.83 2.60 13.84
C VAL A 139 10.06 3.78 14.77
N SER A 140 10.42 4.93 14.22
CA SER A 140 10.80 6.14 14.96
C SER A 140 9.74 7.25 14.98
N HIS A 141 8.59 7.04 14.34
CA HIS A 141 7.48 8.02 14.30
C HIS A 141 6.14 7.30 14.25
N PHE A 142 5.07 8.01 14.60
CA PHE A 142 3.70 7.55 14.40
C PHE A 142 3.20 7.86 12.99
N GLY A 143 2.13 7.19 12.59
CA GLY A 143 1.51 7.32 11.28
C GLY A 143 1.67 6.08 10.41
N TRP A 144 1.57 6.28 9.10
CA TRP A 144 1.68 5.20 8.12
C TRP A 144 3.11 4.73 7.96
N THR A 145 3.28 3.44 8.05
CA THR A 145 4.58 2.74 7.91
C THR A 145 4.38 1.51 7.04
N ASN A 146 5.34 1.21 6.19
CA ASN A 146 5.30 0.06 5.30
C ASN A 146 6.64 -0.68 5.28
N ILE A 147 6.58 -1.99 5.16
CA ILE A 147 7.74 -2.89 5.05
C ILE A 147 7.73 -3.42 3.64
N ASP A 148 8.47 -2.78 2.74
CA ASP A 148 8.43 -3.07 1.31
C ASP A 148 9.82 -3.06 0.68
N ARG A 149 9.90 -3.36 -0.60
CA ARG A 149 11.04 -3.08 -1.45
C ARG A 149 10.57 -2.70 -2.84
N PHE A 150 11.33 -1.88 -3.54
CA PHE A 150 11.02 -1.58 -4.93
C PHE A 150 10.98 -2.85 -5.78
N TYR A 151 9.93 -2.95 -6.62
CA TYR A 151 9.88 -3.97 -7.64
C TYR A 151 10.93 -3.67 -8.70
N SER A 152 11.84 -4.62 -8.92
CA SER A 152 12.86 -4.52 -9.95
C SER A 152 12.58 -5.52 -11.07
N ASP A 153 12.48 -5.01 -12.29
CA ASP A 153 12.25 -5.80 -13.49
C ASP A 153 13.14 -5.25 -14.61
N PRO A 154 14.00 -6.05 -15.26
CA PRO A 154 14.92 -5.59 -16.29
C PRO A 154 14.27 -5.32 -17.64
N ARG A 155 13.01 -5.74 -17.85
CA ARG A 155 12.30 -5.55 -19.11
C ARG A 155 12.11 -4.07 -19.44
N PRO A 156 11.99 -3.71 -20.73
CA PRO A 156 11.62 -2.36 -21.14
C PRO A 156 10.33 -1.90 -20.46
N LYS A 157 10.25 -0.63 -20.13
CA LYS A 157 9.13 -0.03 -19.42
C LYS A 157 8.23 0.75 -20.38
N THR A 158 6.99 0.95 -19.98
CA THR A 158 6.00 1.76 -20.68
C THR A 158 5.06 2.43 -19.70
N THR A 159 4.32 3.41 -20.15
CA THR A 159 3.05 3.87 -19.56
C THR A 159 1.90 3.06 -20.15
N MET A 160 0.74 3.09 -19.50
CA MET A 160 -0.50 2.57 -20.07
C MET A 160 -1.59 3.64 -20.04
N LEU A 161 -2.52 3.53 -20.97
CA LEU A 161 -3.69 4.40 -21.05
C LEU A 161 -4.94 3.54 -20.82
N VAL A 162 -5.91 4.08 -20.08
CA VAL A 162 -7.18 3.39 -19.82
C VAL A 162 -8.35 4.32 -20.00
N SER A 163 -9.31 3.92 -20.85
CA SER A 163 -10.61 4.56 -20.97
C SER A 163 -11.63 3.90 -20.07
N VAL A 164 -12.54 4.69 -19.53
CA VAL A 164 -13.66 4.26 -18.70
C VAL A 164 -14.98 4.75 -19.36
N PRO A 165 -16.13 4.20 -18.97
CA PRO A 165 -17.42 4.66 -19.49
C PRO A 165 -17.67 6.14 -19.24
N GLU A 166 -18.55 6.72 -20.05
CA GLU A 166 -18.92 8.12 -19.92
C GLU A 166 -19.51 8.42 -18.54
N GLY A 167 -19.16 9.59 -17.97
CA GLY A 167 -19.55 9.99 -16.62
C GLY A 167 -18.52 9.69 -15.56
N TYR A 168 -17.55 8.79 -15.81
CA TYR A 168 -16.46 8.50 -14.85
C TYR A 168 -15.22 9.32 -15.17
N ASN A 169 -14.58 9.80 -14.11
CA ASN A 169 -13.34 10.59 -14.17
C ASN A 169 -12.55 10.43 -12.86
N TYR A 170 -11.48 11.20 -12.70
CA TYR A 170 -10.61 11.13 -11.52
C TYR A 170 -11.30 11.40 -10.18
N ASP A 171 -12.39 12.21 -10.18
CA ASP A 171 -13.05 12.65 -8.96
C ASP A 171 -14.03 11.61 -8.41
N ASN A 172 -14.56 10.74 -9.29
CA ASN A 172 -15.62 9.80 -8.92
C ASN A 172 -15.29 8.33 -9.14
N CYS A 173 -14.12 7.97 -9.67
CA CYS A 173 -13.69 6.58 -9.77
C CYS A 173 -12.18 6.43 -9.53
N ALA A 174 -11.73 5.19 -9.35
CA ALA A 174 -10.33 4.86 -9.24
C ALA A 174 -9.99 3.65 -10.13
N LEU A 175 -8.77 3.68 -10.68
CA LEU A 175 -8.21 2.56 -11.43
C LEU A 175 -6.92 2.10 -10.79
N TYR A 176 -6.77 0.78 -10.70
CA TYR A 176 -5.58 0.15 -10.17
C TYR A 176 -5.07 -0.95 -11.10
N ILE A 177 -3.80 -1.26 -10.97
CA ILE A 177 -3.20 -2.48 -11.53
C ILE A 177 -2.59 -3.32 -10.40
N LYS A 178 -2.94 -4.60 -10.40
CA LYS A 178 -2.39 -5.62 -9.51
C LYS A 178 -1.58 -6.59 -10.34
N TYR A 179 -0.27 -6.63 -10.15
CA TYR A 179 0.61 -7.52 -10.90
C TYR A 179 0.41 -8.96 -10.46
N VAL A 180 0.29 -9.87 -11.42
CA VAL A 180 0.24 -11.31 -11.15
C VAL A 180 1.59 -11.75 -10.54
N GLY A 181 1.50 -12.48 -9.41
CA GLY A 181 2.69 -12.98 -8.71
C GLY A 181 3.40 -11.97 -7.80
N LEU A 182 2.88 -10.77 -7.60
CA LEU A 182 3.41 -9.79 -6.63
C LEU A 182 2.57 -9.67 -5.34
N GLY A 183 1.84 -10.72 -4.98
CA GLY A 183 1.05 -10.75 -3.74
C GLY A 183 0.02 -9.63 -3.65
N SER A 184 0.06 -8.87 -2.56
CA SER A 184 -0.86 -7.74 -2.32
C SER A 184 -0.44 -6.41 -2.95
N SER A 185 0.69 -6.38 -3.68
CA SER A 185 1.16 -5.16 -4.35
C SER A 185 0.13 -4.57 -5.31
N LEU A 186 -0.12 -3.28 -5.18
CA LEU A 186 -1.16 -2.56 -5.91
C LEU A 186 -0.67 -1.19 -6.35
N ALA A 187 -0.77 -0.88 -7.63
CA ALA A 187 -0.47 0.44 -8.17
C ALA A 187 -1.75 1.16 -8.60
N ARG A 188 -1.80 2.48 -8.44
CA ARG A 188 -2.89 3.33 -8.93
C ARG A 188 -2.50 3.97 -10.25
N LEU A 189 -3.47 4.11 -11.16
CA LEU A 189 -3.38 5.02 -12.29
C LEU A 189 -3.76 6.41 -11.79
N ASP A 190 -2.79 7.22 -11.46
CA ASP A 190 -2.94 8.45 -10.68
C ASP A 190 -3.00 9.73 -11.52
N THR A 191 -3.07 9.61 -12.83
CA THR A 191 -3.30 10.74 -13.74
C THR A 191 -4.55 10.55 -14.58
N TYR A 192 -5.17 11.69 -14.94
CA TYR A 192 -6.31 11.73 -15.83
C TYR A 192 -6.21 12.93 -16.77
N ASN A 193 -6.32 12.67 -18.04
CA ASN A 193 -6.37 13.73 -19.07
C ASN A 193 -7.83 14.01 -19.44
N SER A 194 -8.35 15.16 -19.06
CA SER A 194 -9.75 15.54 -19.27
C SER A 194 -10.11 15.74 -20.75
N SER A 195 -9.13 16.08 -21.62
CA SER A 195 -9.36 16.25 -23.05
C SER A 195 -9.49 14.92 -23.79
N THR A 196 -8.67 13.94 -23.43
CA THR A 196 -8.72 12.59 -24.02
C THR A 196 -9.62 11.63 -23.24
N LYS A 197 -10.03 11.99 -22.01
CA LYS A 197 -10.78 11.18 -21.05
C LYS A 197 -10.08 9.85 -20.71
N LEU A 198 -8.74 9.88 -20.68
CA LEU A 198 -7.93 8.70 -20.38
C LEU A 198 -7.23 8.82 -19.04
N PHE A 199 -7.27 7.74 -18.28
CA PHE A 199 -6.41 7.53 -17.13
C PHE A 199 -5.04 7.02 -17.57
N SER A 200 -4.03 7.35 -16.81
CA SER A 200 -2.66 6.91 -17.05
C SER A 200 -1.88 6.78 -15.74
N GLU A 201 -0.83 6.03 -15.81
CA GLU A 201 0.36 6.15 -14.99
C GLU A 201 1.39 6.90 -15.83
N HIS A 202 1.92 8.01 -15.33
CA HIS A 202 2.79 8.90 -16.15
C HIS A 202 4.30 8.67 -15.92
N TYR A 203 4.64 7.72 -15.06
CA TYR A 203 6.04 7.51 -14.65
C TYR A 203 6.84 6.64 -15.63
N GLY A 204 6.17 5.89 -16.49
CA GLY A 204 6.81 4.99 -17.44
C GLY A 204 7.54 3.82 -16.78
N GLN A 205 7.05 3.36 -15.63
CA GLN A 205 7.71 2.31 -14.83
C GLN A 205 7.08 0.92 -14.97
N ILE A 206 6.05 0.76 -15.81
CA ILE A 206 5.34 -0.51 -15.99
C ILE A 206 6.11 -1.41 -16.95
N PRO A 207 6.56 -2.62 -16.56
CA PRO A 207 7.31 -3.50 -17.46
C PRO A 207 6.42 -4.07 -18.55
N ILE A 208 6.87 -3.99 -19.80
CA ILE A 208 6.19 -4.58 -20.96
C ILE A 208 6.17 -6.11 -20.83
N GLY A 209 5.03 -6.72 -21.18
CA GLY A 209 4.82 -8.17 -21.06
C GLY A 209 4.44 -8.63 -19.66
N THR A 210 4.21 -7.71 -18.70
CA THR A 210 3.70 -8.09 -17.37
C THR A 210 2.22 -8.45 -17.47
N GLU A 211 1.85 -9.57 -16.86
CA GLU A 211 0.45 -9.91 -16.62
C GLU A 211 -0.04 -9.18 -15.36
N CYS A 212 -1.18 -8.55 -15.47
CA CYS A 212 -1.80 -7.87 -14.33
C CYS A 212 -3.33 -7.89 -14.43
N HIS A 213 -3.97 -7.57 -13.32
CA HIS A 213 -5.40 -7.25 -13.27
C HIS A 213 -5.56 -5.74 -13.30
N LEU A 214 -6.25 -5.23 -14.33
CA LEU A 214 -6.80 -3.87 -14.34
C LEU A 214 -8.05 -3.88 -13.51
N ILE A 215 -8.14 -2.99 -12.53
CA ILE A 215 -9.23 -2.88 -11.57
C ILE A 215 -9.82 -1.49 -11.68
N PHE A 216 -11.12 -1.41 -11.90
CA PHE A 216 -11.94 -0.19 -11.82
C PHE A 216 -12.81 -0.26 -10.59
N CYS A 217 -12.99 0.85 -9.89
CA CYS A 217 -14.03 0.95 -8.85
C CYS A 217 -14.56 2.37 -8.67
N THR A 218 -15.80 2.44 -8.26
CA THR A 218 -16.47 3.64 -7.75
C THR A 218 -17.42 3.28 -6.63
N GLU A 219 -17.67 4.22 -5.73
CA GLU A 219 -18.68 4.08 -4.67
C GLU A 219 -19.80 5.10 -4.94
N GLU A 220 -21.03 4.62 -4.98
CA GLU A 220 -22.23 5.42 -5.19
C GLU A 220 -23.33 4.97 -4.21
N ASN A 221 -23.74 5.87 -3.32
CA ASN A 221 -24.82 5.63 -2.35
C ASN A 221 -24.62 4.38 -1.48
N GLY A 222 -23.39 4.16 -1.01
CA GLY A 222 -23.03 3.02 -0.16
C GLY A 222 -22.89 1.70 -0.90
N LYS A 223 -22.98 1.71 -2.24
CA LYS A 223 -22.73 0.54 -3.09
C LYS A 223 -21.45 0.74 -3.90
N TRP A 224 -20.73 -0.34 -4.05
CA TRP A 224 -19.53 -0.38 -4.88
C TRP A 224 -19.86 -0.92 -6.26
N LYS A 225 -19.45 -0.19 -7.29
CA LYS A 225 -19.51 -0.63 -8.68
C LYS A 225 -18.08 -0.85 -9.15
N TYR A 226 -17.75 -2.04 -9.62
CA TYR A 226 -16.37 -2.42 -9.94
C TYR A 226 -16.29 -3.38 -11.11
N ALA A 227 -15.13 -3.35 -11.78
CA ALA A 227 -14.78 -4.28 -12.84
C ALA A 227 -13.32 -4.71 -12.69
N THR A 228 -13.01 -5.95 -13.07
CA THR A 228 -11.64 -6.47 -13.11
C THR A 228 -11.39 -7.18 -14.42
N LYS A 229 -10.21 -6.95 -14.99
CA LYS A 229 -9.83 -7.54 -16.28
C LYS A 229 -8.36 -7.96 -16.24
N ARG A 230 -8.10 -9.23 -16.52
CA ARG A 230 -6.72 -9.71 -16.70
C ARG A 230 -6.21 -9.25 -18.06
N ILE A 231 -5.05 -8.60 -18.06
CA ILE A 231 -4.40 -8.05 -19.26
C ILE A 231 -2.90 -8.36 -19.24
N THR A 232 -2.29 -8.31 -20.42
CA THR A 232 -0.83 -8.28 -20.57
C THR A 232 -0.43 -6.90 -21.03
N ILE A 233 0.54 -6.28 -20.37
CA ILE A 233 1.01 -4.94 -20.67
C ILE A 233 1.75 -4.93 -22.02
N ALA A 234 1.25 -4.13 -22.96
CA ALA A 234 1.90 -3.87 -24.25
C ALA A 234 2.39 -2.43 -24.33
N ALA A 235 3.45 -2.20 -25.10
CA ALA A 235 4.05 -0.88 -25.27
C ALA A 235 3.04 0.14 -25.84
N GLY A 236 2.81 1.24 -25.13
CA GLY A 236 1.92 2.33 -25.56
C GLY A 236 0.45 1.92 -25.72
N ALA A 237 0.03 0.82 -25.13
CA ALA A 237 -1.33 0.30 -25.31
C ALA A 237 -2.38 1.13 -24.56
N THR A 238 -3.56 1.21 -25.16
CA THR A 238 -4.78 1.72 -24.53
C THR A 238 -5.71 0.55 -24.20
N TYR A 239 -6.15 0.47 -22.97
CA TYR A 239 -7.13 -0.50 -22.48
C TYR A 239 -8.45 0.19 -22.21
N SER A 240 -9.52 -0.60 -22.06
CA SER A 240 -10.85 -0.06 -21.77
C SER A 240 -11.54 -0.87 -20.69
N VAL A 241 -12.32 -0.18 -19.86
CA VAL A 241 -13.34 -0.75 -18.99
C VAL A 241 -14.69 -0.32 -19.54
N THR A 242 -15.66 -1.23 -19.64
CA THR A 242 -17.00 -0.99 -20.17
C THR A 242 -18.07 -1.18 -19.06
N GLU A 243 -19.25 -0.57 -19.24
CA GLU A 243 -20.38 -0.77 -18.30
C GLU A 243 -20.79 -2.24 -18.19
N ALA A 244 -20.71 -3.01 -19.27
CA ALA A 244 -21.08 -4.42 -19.28
C ALA A 244 -20.15 -5.32 -18.46
N GLU A 245 -18.94 -4.85 -18.16
CA GLU A 245 -17.96 -5.57 -17.32
C GLU A 245 -18.16 -5.29 -15.83
N MET A 246 -19.02 -4.34 -15.47
CA MET A 246 -19.17 -3.90 -14.09
C MET A 246 -20.10 -4.77 -13.27
N THR A 247 -19.71 -4.99 -12.03
CA THR A 247 -20.51 -5.65 -10.97
C THR A 247 -20.86 -4.61 -9.92
N VAL A 248 -22.05 -4.72 -9.33
CA VAL A 248 -22.48 -3.90 -8.19
C VAL A 248 -22.58 -4.79 -6.95
N GLY A 249 -21.99 -4.33 -5.85
CA GLY A 249 -21.97 -5.07 -4.60
C GLY A 249 -21.74 -4.17 -3.38
N SER A 250 -21.57 -4.78 -2.23
CA SER A 250 -21.12 -4.11 -1.01
C SER A 250 -19.60 -3.83 -1.07
N GLN A 251 -19.10 -3.04 -0.13
CA GLN A 251 -17.66 -2.89 0.05
C GLN A 251 -16.96 -4.24 0.32
N ALA A 252 -17.61 -5.11 1.11
CA ALA A 252 -17.05 -6.43 1.43
C ALA A 252 -16.96 -7.32 0.18
N ASP A 253 -17.93 -7.26 -0.73
CA ASP A 253 -17.91 -7.99 -2.00
C ASP A 253 -16.73 -7.49 -2.88
N TYR A 254 -16.57 -6.17 -3.00
CA TYR A 254 -15.47 -5.57 -3.73
C TYR A 254 -14.10 -5.97 -3.15
N VAL A 255 -13.92 -5.78 -1.83
CA VAL A 255 -12.67 -6.11 -1.13
C VAL A 255 -12.35 -7.60 -1.30
N GLY A 256 -13.32 -8.48 -1.04
CA GLY A 256 -13.13 -9.92 -1.20
C GLY A 256 -12.77 -10.31 -2.63
N HIS A 257 -13.42 -9.71 -3.63
CA HIS A 257 -13.14 -9.95 -5.04
C HIS A 257 -11.68 -9.57 -5.40
N VAL A 258 -11.24 -8.36 -5.03
CA VAL A 258 -9.88 -7.86 -5.36
C VAL A 258 -8.80 -8.65 -4.61
N THR A 259 -9.05 -9.04 -3.36
CA THR A 259 -8.12 -9.84 -2.55
C THR A 259 -7.85 -11.21 -3.18
N LEU A 260 -8.84 -11.80 -3.82
CA LEU A 260 -8.74 -13.14 -4.45
C LEU A 260 -8.09 -13.12 -5.85
N LEU A 261 -7.82 -11.98 -6.46
CA LEU A 261 -7.12 -11.92 -7.75
C LEU A 261 -5.68 -12.47 -7.63
N ARG A 262 -5.35 -13.45 -8.49
CA ARG A 262 -4.06 -14.14 -8.53
C ARG A 262 -3.33 -13.90 -9.85
#